data_11c6b155e98a33fb98a8710ed8791851
#
_entry.id   11c6b155e98a33fb98a8710ed8791851
#
_cell.length_a   1.000
_cell.length_b   1.000
_cell.length_c   1.000
_cell.angle_alpha   90.00
_cell.angle_beta   90.00
_cell.angle_gamma   90.00
#
_symmetry.space_group_name_H-M   'P 1'
#
loop_
_entity.id
_entity.type
_entity.pdbx_description
1 polymer ?
#
loop_
_entity_poly.entity_id
_entity_poly.type
_entity_poly.pdbx_seq_one_letter_code
_entity_poly.pdbx_strand_id
1 'polypeptide(L)'
;LTRAAGKSFLSDVEQAPPDPILGVSVAFRECQNPNKLNLGVGAYRTEALEPYVLDVVKRAEKMMLDAGHDKEYLPMQGLAEFNAATVELLLGKDSEAVRDDRVATVQSLSGTGSLRVGAAFVAKFMPGAKVFLPSPTWGNHKNIFADAGCEWAEYRYYDSKTVGLDLEGMLEDLRAMPQGSVVILHGCAHNPTGVDPTRDEWVTIADVCEKNRLVPFFDVAYQGFASGSLEQDAFAVRLFAKRQIEFFCAQSYSKNLGLYAERVGAITAALADSGAAERVVSQLNRVARAMYSNPPVHGARIVATVMNDPVLFERWNEEMREMAGRITTVRGMLYDELVSRNPDKDWSFVTRQIGMFSFTGLSEARVANMTEKHAVYMTKDGRISLAGLSQEKCAYLANAIDDSFRNVHP
;
A
#
# COMPACT_ATOMS: atom_id res chain seq x y z
N LEU A 1 36.56 44.80 5.45
CA LEU A 1 36.88 43.37 5.60
C LEU A 1 35.81 42.59 4.90
N THR A 2 35.96 42.34 3.58
CA THR A 2 35.14 41.40 2.81
C THR A 2 35.47 40.00 3.29
N ARG A 3 34.51 39.38 3.97
CA ARG A 3 34.55 37.95 4.28
C ARG A 3 34.58 37.19 2.95
N ALA A 4 35.68 36.53 2.62
CA ALA A 4 35.70 35.56 1.54
C ALA A 4 34.57 34.57 1.81
N ALA A 5 33.63 34.42 0.86
CA ALA A 5 32.57 33.46 0.96
C ALA A 5 33.20 32.06 0.99
N GLY A 6 33.35 31.51 2.19
CA GLY A 6 33.85 30.15 2.38
C GLY A 6 32.90 29.17 1.67
N LYS A 7 33.46 28.12 1.07
CA LYS A 7 32.71 27.01 0.50
C LYS A 7 31.72 26.49 1.58
N SER A 8 30.44 26.29 1.24
CA SER A 8 29.45 25.74 2.18
C SER A 8 29.91 24.38 2.71
N PHE A 9 29.68 24.09 3.97
CA PHE A 9 29.91 22.76 4.54
C PHE A 9 29.07 21.65 3.85
N LEU A 10 28.00 22.04 3.19
CA LEU A 10 27.07 21.14 2.47
C LEU A 10 27.26 21.20 0.96
N SER A 11 28.37 21.75 0.46
CA SER A 11 28.62 21.90 -0.99
C SER A 11 28.72 20.56 -1.74
N ASP A 12 29.01 19.49 -1.01
CA ASP A 12 29.19 18.16 -1.59
C ASP A 12 27.91 17.29 -1.45
N VAL A 13 26.81 17.88 -0.91
CA VAL A 13 25.50 17.23 -0.89
C VAL A 13 24.89 17.29 -2.28
N GLU A 14 24.69 16.12 -2.88
CA GLU A 14 24.06 16.01 -4.20
C GLU A 14 22.57 16.35 -4.14
N GLN A 15 22.06 16.98 -5.18
CA GLN A 15 20.62 17.22 -5.31
C GLN A 15 19.91 15.90 -5.60
N ALA A 16 18.95 15.53 -4.76
CA ALA A 16 18.11 14.35 -5.01
C ALA A 16 17.29 14.49 -6.30
N PRO A 17 17.09 13.39 -7.03
CA PRO A 17 16.19 13.40 -8.19
C PRO A 17 14.75 13.72 -7.75
N PRO A 18 13.92 14.31 -8.64
CA PRO A 18 12.51 14.53 -8.37
C PRO A 18 11.79 13.21 -8.04
N ASP A 19 10.87 13.25 -7.07
CA ASP A 19 10.03 12.08 -6.76
C ASP A 19 9.18 11.71 -7.99
N PRO A 20 9.20 10.44 -8.45
CA PRO A 20 8.54 10.02 -9.69
C PRO A 20 7.02 10.12 -9.66
N ILE A 21 6.40 10.12 -8.47
CA ILE A 21 4.94 10.23 -8.31
C ILE A 21 4.53 11.70 -8.11
N LEU A 22 5.24 12.41 -7.22
CA LEU A 22 4.94 13.82 -6.93
C LEU A 22 5.27 14.73 -8.12
N GLY A 23 6.32 14.42 -8.88
CA GLY A 23 6.68 15.13 -10.11
C GLY A 23 5.57 15.09 -11.16
N VAL A 24 4.88 13.95 -11.33
CA VAL A 24 3.71 13.81 -12.20
C VAL A 24 2.59 14.79 -11.79
N SER A 25 2.36 14.96 -10.49
CA SER A 25 1.33 15.88 -9.99
C SER A 25 1.68 17.35 -10.21
N VAL A 26 2.96 17.71 -10.21
CA VAL A 26 3.40 19.08 -10.52
C VAL A 26 3.12 19.37 -12.00
N ALA A 27 3.58 18.50 -12.90
CA ALA A 27 3.37 18.63 -14.34
C ALA A 27 1.86 18.69 -14.70
N PHE A 28 1.04 17.85 -14.03
CA PHE A 28 -0.42 17.92 -14.22
C PHE A 28 -1.00 19.28 -13.84
N ARG A 29 -0.56 19.90 -12.73
CA ARG A 29 -1.09 21.21 -12.30
C ARG A 29 -0.74 22.32 -13.30
N GLU A 30 0.45 22.28 -13.88
CA GLU A 30 0.95 23.27 -14.83
C GLU A 30 0.30 23.15 -16.23
N CYS A 31 -0.22 21.98 -16.59
CA CYS A 31 -0.87 21.72 -17.85
C CYS A 31 -2.19 22.51 -17.99
N GLN A 32 -2.40 23.17 -19.12
CA GLN A 32 -3.62 23.97 -19.40
C GLN A 32 -4.66 23.21 -20.23
N ASN A 33 -4.41 21.94 -20.57
CA ASN A 33 -5.37 21.14 -21.35
C ASN A 33 -6.62 20.85 -20.51
N PRO A 34 -7.83 21.23 -20.96
CA PRO A 34 -9.07 21.00 -20.19
C PRO A 34 -9.42 19.51 -20.01
N ASN A 35 -8.89 18.63 -20.86
CA ASN A 35 -9.12 17.19 -20.80
C ASN A 35 -8.02 16.42 -20.04
N LYS A 36 -7.09 17.13 -19.39
CA LYS A 36 -6.00 16.50 -18.66
C LYS A 36 -6.50 15.52 -17.58
N LEU A 37 -5.78 14.39 -17.42
CA LEU A 37 -6.05 13.37 -16.41
C LEU A 37 -4.83 13.17 -15.52
N ASN A 38 -5.02 13.10 -14.20
CA ASN A 38 -3.98 12.70 -13.25
C ASN A 38 -4.25 11.28 -12.74
N LEU A 39 -3.60 10.31 -13.33
CA LEU A 39 -3.68 8.90 -12.99
C LEU A 39 -2.39 8.39 -12.29
N GLY A 40 -1.46 9.29 -11.97
CA GLY A 40 -0.23 8.96 -11.24
C GLY A 40 -0.44 8.82 -9.73
N VAL A 41 -1.37 9.57 -9.15
CA VAL A 41 -1.58 9.62 -7.70
C VAL A 41 -2.47 8.47 -7.22
N GLY A 42 -1.99 7.75 -6.21
CA GLY A 42 -2.75 6.69 -5.54
C GLY A 42 -3.72 7.23 -4.49
N ALA A 43 -4.69 8.06 -4.90
CA ALA A 43 -5.74 8.56 -4.03
C ALA A 43 -7.11 8.43 -4.72
N TYR A 44 -8.14 8.08 -3.94
CA TYR A 44 -9.51 8.01 -4.43
C TYR A 44 -10.05 9.39 -4.79
N ARG A 45 -10.81 9.46 -5.87
CA ARG A 45 -11.53 10.65 -6.33
C ARG A 45 -13.01 10.32 -6.55
N THR A 46 -13.87 11.30 -6.37
CA THR A 46 -15.28 11.22 -6.73
C THR A 46 -15.44 11.13 -8.26
N GLU A 47 -16.67 10.95 -8.74
CA GLU A 47 -16.96 11.01 -10.19
C GLU A 47 -16.64 12.37 -10.80
N ALA A 48 -16.71 13.45 -10.01
CA ALA A 48 -16.26 14.80 -10.40
C ALA A 48 -14.73 14.99 -10.32
N LEU A 49 -13.95 13.92 -10.07
CA LEU A 49 -12.49 13.91 -9.90
C LEU A 49 -11.98 14.72 -8.68
N GLU A 50 -12.87 15.01 -7.74
CA GLU A 50 -12.56 15.74 -6.50
C GLU A 50 -12.10 14.81 -5.37
N PRO A 51 -11.31 15.31 -4.40
CA PRO A 51 -11.01 14.58 -3.19
C PRO A 51 -12.29 14.16 -2.44
N TYR A 52 -12.25 12.95 -1.86
CA TYR A 52 -13.38 12.41 -1.11
C TYR A 52 -13.03 12.23 0.37
N VAL A 53 -13.87 12.78 1.24
CA VAL A 53 -13.82 12.52 2.68
C VAL A 53 -15.05 11.69 3.02
N LEU A 54 -14.85 10.50 3.57
CA LEU A 54 -15.93 9.57 3.93
C LEU A 54 -16.90 10.23 4.94
N ASP A 55 -18.17 9.94 4.82
CA ASP A 55 -19.20 10.41 5.74
C ASP A 55 -18.93 9.93 7.18
N VAL A 56 -18.50 8.67 7.31
CA VAL A 56 -18.13 8.09 8.60
C VAL A 56 -16.99 8.86 9.28
N VAL A 57 -16.02 9.36 8.52
CA VAL A 57 -14.90 10.15 9.05
C VAL A 57 -15.41 11.48 9.59
N LYS A 58 -16.26 12.19 8.83
CA LYS A 58 -16.88 13.46 9.29
C LYS A 58 -17.71 13.29 10.57
N ARG A 59 -18.44 12.19 10.68
CA ARG A 59 -19.21 11.85 11.89
C ARG A 59 -18.31 11.59 13.08
N ALA A 60 -17.24 10.79 12.89
CA ALA A 60 -16.25 10.51 13.93
C ALA A 60 -15.56 11.79 14.41
N GLU A 61 -15.14 12.68 13.49
CA GLU A 61 -14.54 13.97 13.83
C GLU A 61 -15.50 14.85 14.67
N LYS A 62 -16.78 14.89 14.29
CA LYS A 62 -17.79 15.61 15.06
C LYS A 62 -17.94 15.04 16.47
N MET A 63 -18.04 13.70 16.62
CA MET A 63 -18.12 13.05 17.92
C MET A 63 -16.89 13.35 18.78
N MET A 64 -15.70 13.33 18.20
CA MET A 64 -14.45 13.67 18.90
C MET A 64 -14.41 15.13 19.36
N LEU A 65 -14.92 16.05 18.54
CA LEU A 65 -15.03 17.46 18.90
C LEU A 65 -16.00 17.66 20.08
N ASP A 66 -17.16 17.03 20.01
CA ASP A 66 -18.19 17.10 21.06
C ASP A 66 -17.70 16.47 22.38
N ALA A 67 -16.84 15.43 22.32
CA ALA A 67 -16.23 14.77 23.47
C ALA A 67 -15.16 15.61 24.19
N GLY A 68 -14.63 16.66 23.56
CA GLY A 68 -13.68 17.58 24.19
C GLY A 68 -12.36 16.95 24.64
N HIS A 69 -11.83 16.00 23.86
CA HIS A 69 -10.55 15.34 24.16
C HIS A 69 -9.37 16.30 24.32
N ASP A 70 -8.44 15.95 25.22
CA ASP A 70 -7.16 16.64 25.39
C ASP A 70 -6.19 16.43 24.22
N LYS A 71 -5.01 17.05 24.31
CA LYS A 71 -3.91 16.94 23.35
C LYS A 71 -2.61 16.40 23.98
N GLU A 72 -2.75 15.64 25.09
CA GLU A 72 -1.61 15.03 25.76
C GLU A 72 -0.87 14.01 24.86
N TYR A 73 0.38 13.77 25.19
CA TYR A 73 1.18 12.76 24.51
C TYR A 73 0.60 11.37 24.69
N LEU A 74 0.50 10.61 23.61
CA LEU A 74 0.22 9.19 23.68
C LEU A 74 1.44 8.43 24.24
N PRO A 75 1.24 7.22 24.80
CA PRO A 75 2.32 6.26 24.98
C PRO A 75 3.10 6.00 23.70
N MET A 76 4.35 5.54 23.81
CA MET A 76 5.16 5.17 22.62
C MET A 76 4.46 4.16 21.71
N GLN A 77 3.69 3.24 22.32
CA GLN A 77 2.91 2.23 21.61
C GLN A 77 1.72 2.81 20.84
N GLY A 78 1.29 4.02 21.18
CA GLY A 78 0.13 4.68 20.59
C GLY A 78 -1.15 4.52 21.42
N LEU A 79 -2.29 4.83 20.80
CA LEU A 79 -3.61 4.74 21.39
C LEU A 79 -4.04 3.28 21.54
N ALA A 80 -4.36 2.84 22.76
CA ALA A 80 -4.66 1.43 23.06
C ALA A 80 -5.89 0.92 22.28
N GLU A 81 -6.96 1.71 22.24
CA GLU A 81 -8.20 1.39 21.52
C GLU A 81 -7.98 1.28 20.01
N PHE A 82 -7.09 2.11 19.45
CA PHE A 82 -6.68 2.01 18.05
C PHE A 82 -5.91 0.72 17.78
N ASN A 83 -4.94 0.39 18.63
CA ASN A 83 -4.12 -0.81 18.46
C ASN A 83 -4.99 -2.07 18.52
N ALA A 84 -5.90 -2.16 19.51
CA ALA A 84 -6.81 -3.30 19.65
C ALA A 84 -7.72 -3.45 18.41
N ALA A 85 -8.37 -2.36 17.98
CA ALA A 85 -9.23 -2.36 16.80
C ALA A 85 -8.47 -2.72 15.51
N THR A 86 -7.24 -2.23 15.36
CA THR A 86 -6.37 -2.53 14.20
C THR A 86 -5.96 -4.00 14.15
N VAL A 87 -5.63 -4.60 15.28
CA VAL A 87 -5.34 -6.04 15.38
C VAL A 87 -6.58 -6.87 15.05
N GLU A 88 -7.74 -6.50 15.60
CA GLU A 88 -9.00 -7.19 15.31
C GLU A 88 -9.37 -7.11 13.83
N LEU A 89 -9.20 -5.96 13.21
CA LEU A 89 -9.42 -5.79 11.77
C LEU A 89 -8.53 -6.72 10.94
N LEU A 90 -7.25 -6.80 11.28
CA LEU A 90 -6.25 -7.58 10.56
C LEU A 90 -6.48 -9.09 10.73
N LEU A 91 -6.53 -9.55 11.98
CA LEU A 91 -6.47 -10.96 12.32
C LEU A 91 -7.85 -11.60 12.52
N GLY A 92 -8.88 -10.80 12.78
CA GLY A 92 -10.24 -11.24 13.14
C GLY A 92 -10.42 -11.40 14.64
N LYS A 93 -11.67 -11.24 15.12
CA LYS A 93 -12.07 -11.34 16.53
C LYS A 93 -11.69 -12.67 17.19
N ASP A 94 -11.78 -13.75 16.41
CA ASP A 94 -11.59 -15.12 16.90
C ASP A 94 -10.16 -15.63 16.67
N SER A 95 -9.22 -14.74 16.37
CA SER A 95 -7.83 -15.12 16.13
C SER A 95 -7.19 -15.74 17.38
N GLU A 96 -6.63 -16.95 17.22
CA GLU A 96 -5.85 -17.59 18.28
C GLU A 96 -4.65 -16.76 18.70
N ALA A 97 -3.98 -16.12 17.75
CA ALA A 97 -2.83 -15.25 18.04
C ALA A 97 -3.22 -14.10 18.99
N VAL A 98 -4.44 -13.56 18.88
CA VAL A 98 -4.96 -12.51 19.76
C VAL A 98 -5.32 -13.09 21.14
N ARG A 99 -6.05 -14.21 21.17
CA ARG A 99 -6.45 -14.85 22.43
C ARG A 99 -5.29 -15.31 23.31
N ASP A 100 -4.19 -15.71 22.65
CA ASP A 100 -3.00 -16.25 23.30
C ASP A 100 -1.94 -15.16 23.58
N ASP A 101 -2.31 -13.87 23.44
CA ASP A 101 -1.42 -12.71 23.62
C ASP A 101 -0.12 -12.78 22.80
N ARG A 102 -0.18 -13.38 21.58
CA ARG A 102 0.97 -13.58 20.69
C ARG A 102 1.15 -12.46 19.65
N VAL A 103 0.58 -11.30 19.91
CA VAL A 103 0.58 -10.16 18.96
C VAL A 103 1.24 -8.94 19.58
N ALA A 104 2.23 -8.39 18.90
CA ALA A 104 2.85 -7.11 19.25
C ALA A 104 2.40 -6.06 18.23
N THR A 105 1.77 -4.96 18.68
CA THR A 105 1.28 -3.88 17.81
C THR A 105 1.69 -2.52 18.33
N VAL A 106 2.18 -1.66 17.42
CA VAL A 106 2.57 -0.28 17.71
C VAL A 106 1.99 0.64 16.65
N GLN A 107 1.24 1.65 17.06
CA GLN A 107 0.76 2.71 16.19
C GLN A 107 1.94 3.43 15.52
N SER A 108 1.79 3.76 14.24
CA SER A 108 2.85 4.34 13.43
C SER A 108 2.32 5.36 12.42
N LEU A 109 3.23 6.00 11.68
CA LEU A 109 2.94 7.05 10.71
C LEU A 109 2.50 6.45 9.37
N SER A 110 1.29 5.86 9.32
CA SER A 110 0.72 5.16 8.17
C SER A 110 1.58 3.94 7.76
N GLY A 111 1.34 3.38 6.56
CA GLY A 111 2.11 2.23 6.05
C GLY A 111 3.60 2.53 5.91
N THR A 112 3.97 3.70 5.40
CA THR A 112 5.37 4.11 5.26
C THR A 112 6.12 4.10 6.60
N GLY A 113 5.53 4.71 7.64
CA GLY A 113 6.11 4.72 8.97
C GLY A 113 6.16 3.32 9.60
N SER A 114 5.11 2.51 9.38
CA SER A 114 5.06 1.12 9.84
C SER A 114 6.16 0.27 9.22
N LEU A 115 6.34 0.35 7.90
CA LEU A 115 7.43 -0.31 7.19
C LEU A 115 8.81 0.16 7.69
N ARG A 116 8.98 1.47 7.92
CA ARG A 116 10.25 2.04 8.38
C ARG A 116 10.60 1.59 9.81
N VAL A 117 9.62 1.55 10.71
CA VAL A 117 9.81 1.02 12.08
C VAL A 117 10.15 -0.47 12.02
N GLY A 118 9.43 -1.25 11.21
CA GLY A 118 9.71 -2.68 11.01
C GLY A 118 11.08 -2.93 10.37
N ALA A 119 11.46 -2.14 9.36
CA ALA A 119 12.77 -2.24 8.72
C ALA A 119 13.92 -1.95 9.70
N ALA A 120 13.78 -0.92 10.56
CA ALA A 120 14.77 -0.64 11.59
C ALA A 120 14.82 -1.72 12.67
N PHE A 121 13.68 -2.36 12.99
CA PHE A 121 13.65 -3.54 13.85
C PHE A 121 14.43 -4.70 13.23
N VAL A 122 14.15 -5.02 11.97
CA VAL A 122 14.85 -6.08 11.21
C VAL A 122 16.36 -5.83 11.19
N ALA A 123 16.79 -4.63 10.79
CA ALA A 123 18.22 -4.28 10.74
C ALA A 123 18.92 -4.47 12.09
N LYS A 124 18.22 -4.18 13.19
CA LYS A 124 18.80 -4.21 14.53
C LYS A 124 18.78 -5.59 15.18
N PHE A 125 17.71 -6.37 15.00
CA PHE A 125 17.47 -7.60 15.76
C PHE A 125 17.53 -8.87 14.92
N MET A 126 17.67 -8.73 13.59
CA MET A 126 17.85 -9.85 12.66
C MET A 126 19.13 -9.66 11.83
N PRO A 127 20.31 -9.59 12.49
CA PRO A 127 21.57 -9.31 11.80
C PRO A 127 21.85 -10.37 10.74
N GLY A 128 22.17 -9.90 9.52
CA GLY A 128 22.41 -10.78 8.36
C GLY A 128 21.14 -11.21 7.62
N ALA A 129 19.94 -10.89 8.10
CA ALA A 129 18.72 -11.12 7.33
C ALA A 129 18.69 -10.21 6.11
N LYS A 130 18.56 -10.82 4.93
CA LYS A 130 18.35 -10.12 3.67
C LYS A 130 16.85 -9.92 3.43
N VAL A 131 16.47 -8.73 2.96
CA VAL A 131 15.08 -8.42 2.62
C VAL A 131 14.84 -8.64 1.14
N PHE A 132 13.81 -9.40 0.79
CA PHE A 132 13.44 -9.65 -0.59
C PHE A 132 12.14 -8.95 -0.95
N LEU A 133 12.19 -8.16 -2.03
CA LEU A 133 11.09 -7.33 -2.52
C LEU A 133 10.52 -7.95 -3.81
N PRO A 134 9.19 -7.94 -4.01
CA PRO A 134 8.64 -8.42 -5.28
C PRO A 134 9.06 -7.50 -6.44
N SER A 135 9.26 -8.06 -7.62
CA SER A 135 9.59 -7.29 -8.81
C SER A 135 8.43 -7.33 -9.82
N PRO A 136 7.79 -6.18 -10.13
CA PRO A 136 7.99 -4.86 -9.51
C PRO A 136 7.36 -4.74 -8.12
N THR A 137 7.68 -3.67 -7.40
CA THR A 137 7.09 -3.34 -6.09
C THR A 137 6.82 -1.85 -5.98
N TRP A 138 6.13 -1.42 -4.92
CA TRP A 138 6.03 0.00 -4.60
C TRP A 138 7.43 0.61 -4.42
N GLY A 139 7.74 1.62 -5.24
CA GLY A 139 9.12 2.13 -5.37
C GLY A 139 9.77 2.55 -4.06
N ASN A 140 8.96 3.00 -3.06
CA ASN A 140 9.50 3.43 -1.78
C ASN A 140 9.95 2.26 -0.86
N HIS A 141 9.58 1.02 -1.13
CA HIS A 141 10.10 -0.14 -0.38
C HIS A 141 11.63 -0.17 -0.40
N LYS A 142 12.24 0.03 -1.57
CA LYS A 142 13.71 0.05 -1.73
C LYS A 142 14.37 1.08 -0.81
N ASN A 143 13.87 2.31 -0.82
CA ASN A 143 14.40 3.39 0.02
C ASN A 143 14.20 3.09 1.52
N ILE A 144 13.01 2.61 1.91
CA ILE A 144 12.69 2.34 3.31
C ILE A 144 13.66 1.32 3.91
N PHE A 145 13.91 0.19 3.22
CA PHE A 145 14.78 -0.86 3.71
C PHE A 145 16.27 -0.49 3.59
N ALA A 146 16.68 0.15 2.48
CA ALA A 146 18.05 0.63 2.31
C ALA A 146 18.43 1.67 3.39
N ASP A 147 17.58 2.67 3.62
CA ASP A 147 17.82 3.71 4.63
C ASP A 147 17.74 3.19 6.07
N ALA A 148 17.13 2.02 6.28
CA ALA A 148 17.18 1.32 7.55
C ALA A 148 18.50 0.57 7.78
N GLY A 149 19.32 0.42 6.73
CA GLY A 149 20.54 -0.39 6.75
C GLY A 149 20.33 -1.86 6.46
N CYS A 150 19.18 -2.24 5.87
CA CYS A 150 18.92 -3.60 5.43
C CYS A 150 19.53 -3.84 4.04
N GLU A 151 20.21 -4.96 3.86
CA GLU A 151 20.50 -5.47 2.51
C GLU A 151 19.19 -5.97 1.89
N TRP A 152 18.98 -5.65 0.61
CA TRP A 152 17.80 -6.12 -0.10
C TRP A 152 18.13 -6.68 -1.49
N ALA A 153 17.23 -7.51 -2.00
CA ALA A 153 17.20 -8.01 -3.37
C ALA A 153 15.77 -8.10 -3.86
N GLU A 154 15.59 -8.40 -5.14
CA GLU A 154 14.27 -8.63 -5.73
C GLU A 154 14.03 -10.13 -5.94
N TYR A 155 12.74 -10.52 -5.97
CA TYR A 155 12.29 -11.83 -6.41
C TYR A 155 11.23 -11.68 -7.50
N ARG A 156 11.08 -12.67 -8.36
CA ARG A 156 10.12 -12.70 -9.45
C ARG A 156 8.69 -12.70 -8.89
N TYR A 157 7.85 -11.82 -9.39
CA TYR A 157 6.47 -11.72 -8.98
C TYR A 157 5.51 -11.55 -10.15
N TYR A 158 5.89 -10.79 -11.17
CA TYR A 158 5.02 -10.42 -12.27
C TYR A 158 5.62 -10.85 -13.62
N ASP A 159 4.79 -11.52 -14.42
CA ASP A 159 5.12 -11.85 -15.81
C ASP A 159 4.45 -10.87 -16.76
N SER A 160 5.26 -10.07 -17.44
CA SER A 160 4.79 -9.09 -18.42
C SER A 160 4.18 -9.70 -19.69
N LYS A 161 4.44 -10.99 -19.97
CA LYS A 161 3.90 -11.68 -21.15
C LYS A 161 2.44 -12.11 -20.91
N THR A 162 2.16 -12.64 -19.74
CA THR A 162 0.82 -13.07 -19.34
C THR A 162 0.02 -11.96 -18.67
N VAL A 163 0.67 -10.83 -18.33
CA VAL A 163 0.13 -9.72 -17.54
C VAL A 163 -0.49 -10.26 -16.23
N GLY A 164 0.24 -11.15 -15.57
CA GLY A 164 -0.21 -11.91 -14.42
C GLY A 164 0.89 -12.22 -13.41
N LEU A 165 0.56 -13.08 -12.44
CA LEU A 165 1.52 -13.56 -11.44
C LEU A 165 2.50 -14.56 -12.08
N ASP A 166 3.79 -14.38 -11.87
CA ASP A 166 4.82 -15.40 -12.12
C ASP A 166 4.96 -16.29 -10.87
N LEU A 167 3.95 -17.12 -10.65
CA LEU A 167 3.93 -17.99 -9.45
C LEU A 167 5.12 -18.94 -9.41
N GLU A 168 5.45 -19.57 -10.53
CA GLU A 168 6.56 -20.53 -10.57
C GLU A 168 7.89 -19.86 -10.27
N GLY A 169 8.17 -18.73 -10.94
CA GLY A 169 9.36 -17.93 -10.68
C GLY A 169 9.43 -17.42 -9.23
N MET A 170 8.31 -16.95 -8.69
CA MET A 170 8.21 -16.55 -7.28
C MET A 170 8.57 -17.72 -6.35
N LEU A 171 7.96 -18.89 -6.54
CA LEU A 171 8.19 -20.04 -5.68
C LEU A 171 9.62 -20.59 -5.78
N GLU A 172 10.22 -20.57 -6.97
CA GLU A 172 11.65 -20.92 -7.15
C GLU A 172 12.55 -19.98 -6.36
N ASP A 173 12.32 -18.66 -6.49
CA ASP A 173 13.11 -17.66 -5.78
C ASP A 173 12.92 -17.78 -4.26
N LEU A 174 11.68 -17.95 -3.77
CA LEU A 174 11.40 -18.17 -2.34
C LEU A 174 12.11 -19.42 -1.78
N ARG A 175 12.16 -20.51 -2.56
CA ARG A 175 12.87 -21.73 -2.16
C ARG A 175 14.39 -21.54 -2.10
N ALA A 176 14.93 -20.66 -2.93
CA ALA A 176 16.36 -20.36 -2.97
C ALA A 176 16.83 -19.36 -1.91
N MET A 177 15.91 -18.65 -1.23
CA MET A 177 16.26 -17.68 -0.21
C MET A 177 16.88 -18.34 1.02
N PRO A 178 17.93 -17.74 1.61
CA PRO A 178 18.47 -18.19 2.89
C PRO A 178 17.40 -18.19 3.99
N GLN A 179 17.47 -19.17 4.89
CA GLN A 179 16.61 -19.21 6.08
C GLN A 179 16.73 -17.91 6.88
N GLY A 180 15.62 -17.40 7.39
CA GLY A 180 15.55 -16.15 8.14
C GLY A 180 15.54 -14.91 7.25
N SER A 181 15.53 -15.06 5.91
CA SER A 181 15.30 -13.92 5.01
C SER A 181 13.91 -13.33 5.23
N VAL A 182 13.82 -12.00 5.14
CA VAL A 182 12.55 -11.27 5.22
C VAL A 182 11.96 -11.13 3.82
N VAL A 183 10.69 -11.53 3.65
CA VAL A 183 10.00 -11.47 2.35
C VAL A 183 8.86 -10.46 2.42
N ILE A 184 8.94 -9.41 1.61
CA ILE A 184 7.86 -8.43 1.50
C ILE A 184 6.75 -9.02 0.64
N LEU A 185 5.55 -9.09 1.23
CA LEU A 185 4.33 -9.57 0.59
C LEU A 185 3.26 -8.50 0.67
N HIS A 186 2.60 -8.18 -0.45
CA HIS A 186 1.42 -7.32 -0.42
C HIS A 186 0.21 -8.19 -0.02
N GLY A 187 -0.47 -7.82 1.06
CA GLY A 187 -1.57 -8.63 1.60
C GLY A 187 -2.78 -8.68 0.65
N CYS A 188 -3.02 -7.60 -0.09
CA CYS A 188 -4.01 -7.49 -1.16
C CYS A 188 -3.71 -6.27 -2.03
N ALA A 189 -4.25 -6.26 -3.27
CA ALA A 189 -4.12 -5.18 -4.25
C ALA A 189 -2.66 -4.75 -4.46
N HIS A 190 -1.85 -5.67 -4.95
CA HIS A 190 -0.42 -5.46 -5.17
C HIS A 190 -0.12 -4.16 -5.92
N ASN A 191 0.73 -3.33 -5.35
CA ASN A 191 1.19 -2.08 -5.96
C ASN A 191 2.58 -2.28 -6.59
N PRO A 192 2.76 -2.14 -7.92
CA PRO A 192 1.90 -1.40 -8.85
C PRO A 192 0.94 -2.24 -9.71
N THR A 193 1.01 -3.58 -9.66
CA THR A 193 0.43 -4.42 -10.71
C THR A 193 -1.07 -4.67 -10.59
N GLY A 194 -1.63 -4.61 -9.38
CA GLY A 194 -3.00 -5.05 -9.12
C GLY A 194 -3.22 -6.56 -9.29
N VAL A 195 -2.14 -7.34 -9.42
CA VAL A 195 -2.16 -8.79 -9.56
C VAL A 195 -1.92 -9.42 -8.21
N ASP A 196 -2.89 -10.14 -7.69
CA ASP A 196 -2.80 -10.85 -6.41
C ASP A 196 -2.82 -12.36 -6.62
N PRO A 197 -2.11 -13.14 -5.78
CA PRO A 197 -2.27 -14.59 -5.75
C PRO A 197 -3.71 -14.99 -5.39
N THR A 198 -4.20 -16.06 -5.99
CA THR A 198 -5.43 -16.73 -5.58
C THR A 198 -5.29 -17.35 -4.18
N ARG A 199 -6.41 -17.79 -3.59
CA ARG A 199 -6.37 -18.44 -2.27
C ARG A 199 -5.50 -19.69 -2.26
N ASP A 200 -5.54 -20.50 -3.30
CA ASP A 200 -4.74 -21.74 -3.41
C ASP A 200 -3.25 -21.42 -3.60
N GLU A 201 -2.94 -20.39 -4.39
CA GLU A 201 -1.57 -19.89 -4.55
C GLU A 201 -1.03 -19.32 -3.23
N TRP A 202 -1.85 -18.61 -2.44
CA TRP A 202 -1.47 -18.17 -1.09
C TRP A 202 -1.15 -19.33 -0.15
N VAL A 203 -1.90 -20.45 -0.24
CA VAL A 203 -1.58 -21.67 0.52
C VAL A 203 -0.21 -22.21 0.12
N THR A 204 0.07 -22.28 -1.19
CA THR A 204 1.37 -22.73 -1.70
C THR A 204 2.53 -21.81 -1.29
N ILE A 205 2.31 -20.48 -1.33
CA ILE A 205 3.30 -19.50 -0.86
C ILE A 205 3.58 -19.67 0.63
N ALA A 206 2.53 -19.87 1.44
CA ALA A 206 2.67 -20.13 2.87
C ALA A 206 3.45 -21.42 3.16
N ASP A 207 3.21 -22.51 2.39
CA ASP A 207 3.95 -23.77 2.50
C ASP A 207 5.45 -23.56 2.29
N VAL A 208 5.82 -22.76 1.28
CA VAL A 208 7.24 -22.47 0.99
C VAL A 208 7.85 -21.59 2.09
N CYS A 209 7.15 -20.55 2.53
CA CYS A 209 7.61 -19.67 3.60
C CYS A 209 7.88 -20.46 4.90
N GLU A 210 6.94 -21.32 5.30
CA GLU A 210 7.05 -22.16 6.50
C GLU A 210 8.22 -23.16 6.37
N LYS A 211 8.26 -23.93 5.28
CA LYS A 211 9.29 -24.94 5.02
C LYS A 211 10.70 -24.35 5.03
N ASN A 212 10.86 -23.18 4.41
CA ASN A 212 12.17 -22.50 4.29
C ASN A 212 12.44 -21.55 5.46
N ARG A 213 11.55 -21.49 6.45
CA ARG A 213 11.67 -20.59 7.60
C ARG A 213 11.96 -19.16 7.20
N LEU A 214 11.23 -18.66 6.20
CA LEU A 214 11.27 -17.26 5.80
C LEU A 214 10.44 -16.44 6.78
N VAL A 215 10.72 -15.15 6.86
CA VAL A 215 9.97 -14.21 7.71
C VAL A 215 9.13 -13.31 6.81
N PRO A 216 7.83 -13.60 6.65
CA PRO A 216 6.93 -12.73 5.88
C PRO A 216 6.82 -11.35 6.52
N PHE A 217 6.82 -10.32 5.68
CA PHE A 217 6.52 -8.96 6.09
C PHE A 217 5.44 -8.41 5.15
N PHE A 218 4.21 -8.41 5.63
CA PHE A 218 3.07 -7.94 4.84
C PHE A 218 2.99 -6.41 4.80
N ASP A 219 2.72 -5.86 3.62
CA ASP A 219 2.24 -4.50 3.42
C ASP A 219 0.72 -4.55 3.13
N VAL A 220 -0.08 -3.95 4.01
CA VAL A 220 -1.55 -3.95 3.95
C VAL A 220 -2.06 -2.52 3.93
N ALA A 221 -2.14 -1.95 2.73
CA ALA A 221 -2.64 -0.60 2.53
C ALA A 221 -4.09 -0.55 2.01
N TYR A 222 -4.66 -1.70 1.60
CA TYR A 222 -5.90 -1.72 0.81
C TYR A 222 -6.97 -2.65 1.37
N GLN A 223 -6.85 -3.13 2.61
CA GLN A 223 -7.85 -4.01 3.22
C GLN A 223 -9.24 -3.36 3.23
N GLY A 224 -10.23 -4.04 2.67
CA GLY A 224 -11.60 -3.55 2.45
C GLY A 224 -11.75 -2.71 1.19
N PHE A 225 -10.72 -2.04 0.75
CA PHE A 225 -10.73 -1.20 -0.46
C PHE A 225 -10.45 -1.99 -1.74
N ALA A 226 -9.74 -3.13 -1.66
CA ALA A 226 -9.39 -3.93 -2.82
C ALA A 226 -10.62 -4.63 -3.42
N SER A 227 -11.35 -5.39 -2.63
CA SER A 227 -12.53 -6.16 -3.05
C SER A 227 -13.87 -5.58 -2.59
N GLY A 228 -13.87 -4.59 -1.69
CA GLY A 228 -15.06 -4.14 -0.95
C GLY A 228 -15.39 -5.01 0.26
N SER A 229 -14.50 -5.95 0.63
CA SER A 229 -14.69 -6.87 1.76
C SER A 229 -13.44 -6.93 2.65
N LEU A 230 -13.57 -6.52 3.90
CA LEU A 230 -12.52 -6.62 4.91
C LEU A 230 -12.00 -8.05 5.08
N GLU A 231 -12.92 -9.02 5.04
CA GLU A 231 -12.63 -10.44 5.23
C GLU A 231 -11.85 -11.06 4.05
N GLN A 232 -12.25 -10.74 2.81
CA GLN A 232 -11.58 -11.26 1.62
C GLN A 232 -10.18 -10.72 1.51
N ASP A 233 -10.00 -9.43 1.76
CA ASP A 233 -8.72 -8.74 1.64
C ASP A 233 -7.72 -9.10 2.74
N ALA A 234 -8.19 -9.62 3.89
CA ALA A 234 -7.35 -10.11 4.98
C ALA A 234 -6.94 -11.58 4.83
N PHE A 235 -7.41 -12.28 3.80
CA PHE A 235 -7.24 -13.74 3.67
C PHE A 235 -5.77 -14.19 3.83
N ALA A 236 -4.85 -13.55 3.11
CA ALA A 236 -3.44 -13.92 3.13
C ALA A 236 -2.86 -13.83 4.56
N VAL A 237 -3.04 -12.70 5.21
CA VAL A 237 -2.49 -12.47 6.57
C VAL A 237 -3.11 -13.43 7.58
N ARG A 238 -4.44 -13.65 7.50
CA ARG A 238 -5.14 -14.59 8.40
C ARG A 238 -4.76 -16.05 8.17
N LEU A 239 -4.46 -16.43 6.92
CA LEU A 239 -3.92 -17.76 6.61
C LEU A 239 -2.60 -18.00 7.34
N PHE A 240 -1.66 -17.05 7.28
CA PHE A 240 -0.37 -17.16 7.93
C PHE A 240 -0.52 -17.17 9.47
N ALA A 241 -1.36 -16.31 10.01
CA ALA A 241 -1.67 -16.30 11.46
C ALA A 241 -2.28 -17.64 11.95
N LYS A 242 -3.23 -18.21 11.19
CA LYS A 242 -3.86 -19.51 11.49
C LYS A 242 -2.87 -20.66 11.45
N ARG A 243 -1.87 -20.59 10.55
CA ARG A 243 -0.78 -21.57 10.45
C ARG A 243 0.33 -21.34 11.48
N GLN A 244 0.20 -20.35 12.33
CA GLN A 244 1.19 -19.95 13.34
C GLN A 244 2.57 -19.62 12.73
N ILE A 245 2.59 -19.17 11.47
CA ILE A 245 3.78 -18.62 10.83
C ILE A 245 4.00 -17.23 11.41
N GLU A 246 5.17 -16.98 11.99
CA GLU A 246 5.54 -15.65 12.49
C GLU A 246 5.72 -14.67 11.33
N PHE A 247 5.19 -13.45 11.48
CA PHE A 247 5.30 -12.40 10.45
C PHE A 247 5.22 -11.01 11.03
N PHE A 248 5.66 -10.03 10.24
CA PHE A 248 5.36 -8.61 10.44
C PHE A 248 4.29 -8.14 9.45
N CYS A 249 3.52 -7.13 9.86
CA CYS A 249 2.52 -6.51 8.99
C CYS A 249 2.50 -4.99 9.19
N ALA A 250 2.72 -4.24 8.12
CA ALA A 250 2.52 -2.80 8.08
C ALA A 250 1.12 -2.49 7.57
N GLN A 251 0.28 -1.83 8.39
CA GLN A 251 -1.08 -1.45 8.05
C GLN A 251 -1.20 0.06 7.84
N SER A 252 -2.11 0.45 6.95
CA SER A 252 -2.38 1.86 6.64
C SER A 252 -3.88 2.12 6.51
N TYR A 253 -4.34 3.22 7.08
CA TYR A 253 -5.71 3.75 6.94
C TYR A 253 -5.80 4.87 5.89
N SER A 254 -4.75 5.07 5.10
CA SER A 254 -4.75 6.12 4.06
C SER A 254 -5.82 5.90 3.00
N LYS A 255 -6.10 4.65 2.60
CA LYS A 255 -7.03 4.35 1.50
C LYS A 255 -8.42 3.98 1.99
N ASN A 256 -8.51 3.00 2.87
CA ASN A 256 -9.79 2.45 3.32
C ASN A 256 -10.63 3.40 4.20
N LEU A 257 -9.99 4.39 4.85
CA LEU A 257 -10.68 5.50 5.53
C LEU A 257 -10.40 6.87 4.89
N GLY A 258 -9.65 6.93 3.78
CA GLY A 258 -9.31 8.18 3.12
C GLY A 258 -8.45 9.12 3.96
N LEU A 259 -7.76 8.61 4.99
CA LEU A 259 -6.97 9.39 5.95
C LEU A 259 -5.54 9.64 5.46
N TYR A 260 -5.40 10.06 4.19
CA TYR A 260 -4.10 10.23 3.53
C TYR A 260 -3.16 11.17 4.28
N ALA A 261 -3.67 12.31 4.73
CA ALA A 261 -2.90 13.37 5.40
C ALA A 261 -2.75 13.14 6.91
N GLU A 262 -3.58 12.29 7.52
CA GLU A 262 -3.54 12.02 8.97
C GLU A 262 -2.36 11.15 9.39
N ARG A 263 -1.73 10.44 8.44
CA ARG A 263 -0.58 9.58 8.67
C ARG A 263 -0.82 8.57 9.79
N VAL A 264 -1.87 7.77 9.69
CA VAL A 264 -2.27 6.76 10.68
C VAL A 264 -2.17 5.34 10.14
N GLY A 265 -1.57 4.46 10.93
CA GLY A 265 -1.35 3.05 10.64
C GLY A 265 -0.69 2.35 11.83
N ALA A 266 -0.29 1.10 11.65
CA ALA A 266 0.38 0.32 12.68
C ALA A 266 1.36 -0.69 12.11
N ILE A 267 2.41 -0.99 12.87
CA ILE A 267 3.24 -2.18 12.68
C ILE A 267 2.76 -3.24 13.66
N THR A 268 2.43 -4.42 13.15
CA THR A 268 1.98 -5.58 13.93
C THR A 268 2.93 -6.75 13.67
N ALA A 269 3.26 -7.52 14.71
CA ALA A 269 3.94 -8.78 14.57
C ALA A 269 3.11 -9.90 15.22
N ALA A 270 2.86 -10.98 14.50
CA ALA A 270 2.32 -12.22 15.04
C ALA A 270 3.48 -13.17 15.34
N LEU A 271 3.51 -13.72 16.54
CA LEU A 271 4.69 -14.38 17.10
C LEU A 271 4.35 -15.76 17.68
N ALA A 272 5.37 -16.54 18.02
CA ALA A 272 5.22 -17.91 18.51
C ALA A 272 4.56 -17.98 19.89
N ASP A 273 4.89 -17.03 20.77
CA ASP A 273 4.40 -17.00 22.16
C ASP A 273 4.24 -15.57 22.68
N SER A 274 3.54 -15.41 23.82
CA SER A 274 3.30 -14.12 24.46
C SER A 274 4.58 -13.45 24.96
N GLY A 275 5.53 -14.21 25.46
CA GLY A 275 6.82 -13.67 25.91
C GLY A 275 7.64 -13.10 24.75
N ALA A 276 7.54 -13.68 23.54
CA ALA A 276 8.10 -13.09 22.31
C ALA A 276 7.39 -11.78 21.96
N ALA A 277 6.06 -11.75 22.08
CA ALA A 277 5.27 -10.54 21.82
C ALA A 277 5.64 -9.38 22.76
N GLU A 278 5.78 -9.66 24.05
CA GLU A 278 6.23 -8.66 25.03
C GLU A 278 7.63 -8.10 24.71
N ARG A 279 8.57 -8.96 24.33
CA ARG A 279 9.93 -8.52 23.95
C ARG A 279 9.91 -7.68 22.68
N VAL A 280 9.16 -8.13 21.64
CA VAL A 280 9.08 -7.44 20.35
C VAL A 280 8.41 -6.07 20.51
N VAL A 281 7.25 -5.98 21.20
CA VAL A 281 6.59 -4.68 21.41
C VAL A 281 7.47 -3.70 22.15
N SER A 282 8.23 -4.17 23.15
CA SER A 282 9.16 -3.30 23.89
C SER A 282 10.26 -2.70 23.01
N GLN A 283 10.77 -3.47 22.05
CA GLN A 283 11.80 -3.00 21.14
C GLN A 283 11.22 -2.16 19.98
N LEU A 284 10.02 -2.48 19.46
CA LEU A 284 9.32 -1.61 18.52
C LEU A 284 9.06 -0.22 19.13
N ASN A 285 8.65 -0.17 20.41
CA ASN A 285 8.51 1.08 21.16
C ASN A 285 9.81 1.90 21.22
N ARG A 286 10.95 1.23 21.47
CA ARG A 286 12.27 1.92 21.47
C ARG A 286 12.67 2.45 20.09
N VAL A 287 12.36 1.70 19.03
CA VAL A 287 12.59 2.13 17.66
C VAL A 287 11.73 3.35 17.33
N ALA A 288 10.42 3.28 17.61
CA ALA A 288 9.49 4.40 17.43
C ALA A 288 9.91 5.63 18.25
N ARG A 289 10.35 5.43 19.51
CA ARG A 289 10.83 6.51 20.39
C ARG A 289 11.98 7.30 19.77
N ALA A 290 12.90 6.62 19.09
CA ALA A 290 14.05 7.27 18.46
C ALA A 290 13.69 7.98 17.13
N MET A 291 12.57 7.60 16.49
CA MET A 291 12.16 8.18 15.20
C MET A 291 11.24 9.39 15.36
N TYR A 292 10.20 9.26 16.17
CA TYR A 292 9.15 10.29 16.32
C TYR A 292 8.61 10.43 17.75
N SER A 293 9.26 9.82 18.73
CA SER A 293 8.89 9.83 20.16
C SER A 293 7.61 9.05 20.45
N ASN A 294 6.47 9.50 20.00
CA ASN A 294 5.15 8.89 20.06
C ASN A 294 4.31 9.34 18.86
N PRO A 295 3.32 8.56 18.44
CA PRO A 295 2.54 8.85 17.25
C PRO A 295 1.50 9.94 17.50
N PRO A 296 0.97 10.60 16.43
CA PRO A 296 -0.11 11.57 16.54
C PRO A 296 -1.44 10.89 16.89
N VAL A 297 -2.27 11.58 17.69
CA VAL A 297 -3.50 11.01 18.24
C VAL A 297 -4.72 11.18 17.34
N HIS A 298 -4.79 12.24 16.51
CA HIS A 298 -6.04 12.64 15.84
C HIS A 298 -6.56 11.55 14.90
N GLY A 299 -5.75 11.10 13.95
CA GLY A 299 -6.14 10.04 13.02
C GLY A 299 -6.42 8.69 13.72
N ALA A 300 -5.67 8.37 14.78
CA ALA A 300 -5.90 7.15 15.56
C ALA A 300 -7.24 7.18 16.29
N ARG A 301 -7.65 8.34 16.84
CA ARG A 301 -8.98 8.51 17.43
C ARG A 301 -10.09 8.36 16.40
N ILE A 302 -9.94 8.93 15.20
CA ILE A 302 -10.92 8.74 14.11
C ILE A 302 -11.11 7.23 13.85
N VAL A 303 -10.01 6.51 13.63
CA VAL A 303 -10.05 5.05 13.38
C VAL A 303 -10.71 4.31 14.53
N ALA A 304 -10.27 4.55 15.78
CA ALA A 304 -10.84 3.90 16.96
C ALA A 304 -12.34 4.21 17.13
N THR A 305 -12.77 5.45 16.90
CA THR A 305 -14.18 5.84 16.96
C THR A 305 -15.02 5.10 15.91
N VAL A 306 -14.54 5.03 14.67
CA VAL A 306 -15.25 4.34 13.59
C VAL A 306 -15.34 2.83 13.85
N MET A 307 -14.25 2.22 14.31
CA MET A 307 -14.19 0.76 14.43
C MET A 307 -14.86 0.23 15.70
N ASN A 308 -14.93 1.02 16.76
CA ASN A 308 -15.56 0.62 18.03
C ASN A 308 -17.04 1.01 18.15
N ASP A 309 -17.56 1.82 17.25
CA ASP A 309 -18.99 2.13 17.15
C ASP A 309 -19.64 1.24 16.07
N PRO A 310 -20.57 0.34 16.41
CA PRO A 310 -21.18 -0.58 15.45
C PRO A 310 -21.89 0.11 14.27
N VAL A 311 -22.47 1.28 14.51
CA VAL A 311 -23.21 2.05 13.48
C VAL A 311 -22.23 2.68 12.49
N LEU A 312 -21.14 3.26 13.01
CA LEU A 312 -20.09 3.84 12.17
C LEU A 312 -19.33 2.74 11.42
N PHE A 313 -19.06 1.60 12.06
CA PHE A 313 -18.39 0.46 11.43
C PHE A 313 -19.17 -0.08 10.23
N GLU A 314 -20.50 -0.29 10.38
CA GLU A 314 -21.32 -0.74 9.26
C GLU A 314 -21.39 0.31 8.15
N ARG A 315 -21.55 1.60 8.50
CA ARG A 315 -21.51 2.68 7.50
C ARG A 315 -20.18 2.74 6.77
N TRP A 316 -19.07 2.51 7.46
CA TRP A 316 -17.75 2.41 6.83
C TRP A 316 -17.69 1.24 5.82
N ASN A 317 -18.22 0.07 6.18
CA ASN A 317 -18.30 -1.08 5.27
C ASN A 317 -19.12 -0.76 4.00
N GLU A 318 -20.22 -0.01 4.14
CA GLU A 318 -21.01 0.45 3.01
C GLU A 318 -20.22 1.38 2.10
N GLU A 319 -19.57 2.42 2.66
CA GLU A 319 -18.78 3.36 1.88
C GLU A 319 -17.59 2.69 1.17
N MET A 320 -16.94 1.71 1.80
CA MET A 320 -15.88 0.93 1.13
C MET A 320 -16.43 0.10 -0.04
N ARG A 321 -17.59 -0.55 0.13
CA ARG A 321 -18.26 -1.28 -0.96
C ARG A 321 -18.63 -0.36 -2.12
N GLU A 322 -19.12 0.83 -1.83
CA GLU A 322 -19.43 1.86 -2.82
C GLU A 322 -18.18 2.30 -3.59
N MET A 323 -17.08 2.59 -2.87
CA MET A 323 -15.81 3.00 -3.48
C MET A 323 -15.17 1.89 -4.34
N ALA A 324 -15.10 0.67 -3.83
CA ALA A 324 -14.57 -0.47 -4.56
C ALA A 324 -15.45 -0.82 -5.77
N GLY A 325 -16.77 -0.78 -5.61
CA GLY A 325 -17.74 -0.99 -6.69
C GLY A 325 -17.61 0.02 -7.81
N ARG A 326 -17.40 1.31 -7.49
CA ARG A 326 -17.15 2.34 -8.50
C ARG A 326 -15.87 2.05 -9.30
N ILE A 327 -14.77 1.65 -8.65
CA ILE A 327 -13.53 1.30 -9.35
C ILE A 327 -13.75 0.10 -10.27
N THR A 328 -14.49 -0.91 -9.83
CA THR A 328 -14.85 -2.09 -10.64
C THR A 328 -15.67 -1.69 -11.86
N THR A 329 -16.64 -0.79 -11.71
CA THR A 329 -17.43 -0.24 -12.83
C THR A 329 -16.53 0.48 -13.84
N VAL A 330 -15.63 1.35 -13.37
CA VAL A 330 -14.68 2.06 -14.22
C VAL A 330 -13.75 1.10 -14.96
N ARG A 331 -13.31 0.00 -14.32
CA ARG A 331 -12.52 -1.06 -14.99
C ARG A 331 -13.29 -1.71 -16.14
N GLY A 332 -14.54 -2.09 -15.90
CA GLY A 332 -15.41 -2.67 -16.93
C GLY A 332 -15.60 -1.74 -18.11
N MET A 333 -15.93 -0.48 -17.86
CA MET A 333 -16.10 0.53 -18.92
C MET A 333 -14.82 0.78 -19.71
N LEU A 334 -13.68 0.88 -19.03
CA LEU A 334 -12.38 1.04 -19.71
C LEU A 334 -12.05 -0.20 -20.58
N TYR A 335 -12.32 -1.40 -20.06
CA TYR A 335 -12.15 -2.65 -20.81
C TYR A 335 -13.00 -2.65 -22.09
N ASP A 336 -14.29 -2.36 -22.00
CA ASP A 336 -15.22 -2.34 -23.13
C ASP A 336 -14.77 -1.32 -24.20
N GLU A 337 -14.35 -0.15 -23.77
CA GLU A 337 -13.81 0.89 -24.65
C GLU A 337 -12.50 0.48 -25.35
N LEU A 338 -11.60 -0.21 -24.68
CA LEU A 338 -10.36 -0.73 -25.24
C LEU A 338 -10.62 -1.86 -26.24
N VAL A 339 -11.50 -2.81 -25.92
CA VAL A 339 -11.88 -3.91 -26.81
C VAL A 339 -12.55 -3.36 -28.08
N SER A 340 -13.43 -2.38 -27.95
CA SER A 340 -14.09 -1.76 -29.13
C SER A 340 -13.12 -1.11 -30.11
N ARG A 341 -11.98 -0.57 -29.62
CA ARG A 341 -10.97 0.12 -30.44
C ARG A 341 -9.94 -0.85 -31.01
N ASN A 342 -9.57 -1.86 -30.25
CA ASN A 342 -8.51 -2.80 -30.62
C ASN A 342 -8.85 -4.22 -30.12
N PRO A 343 -9.76 -4.92 -30.86
CA PRO A 343 -10.25 -6.24 -30.46
C PRO A 343 -9.19 -7.35 -30.56
N ASP A 344 -8.12 -7.12 -31.33
CA ASP A 344 -7.07 -8.14 -31.54
C ASP A 344 -6.08 -8.21 -30.37
N LYS A 345 -6.12 -7.24 -29.45
CA LYS A 345 -5.27 -7.22 -28.26
C LYS A 345 -6.04 -7.71 -27.04
N ASP A 346 -5.41 -8.58 -26.23
CA ASP A 346 -5.97 -8.99 -24.95
C ASP A 346 -5.92 -7.83 -23.92
N TRP A 347 -7.11 -7.32 -23.59
CA TRP A 347 -7.31 -6.28 -22.57
C TRP A 347 -7.87 -6.84 -21.26
N SER A 348 -8.07 -8.15 -21.14
CA SER A 348 -8.71 -8.80 -19.99
C SER A 348 -8.00 -8.52 -18.67
N PHE A 349 -6.71 -8.18 -18.72
CA PHE A 349 -5.95 -7.81 -17.53
C PHE A 349 -6.54 -6.61 -16.79
N VAL A 350 -7.20 -5.67 -17.49
CA VAL A 350 -7.82 -4.49 -16.87
C VAL A 350 -8.88 -4.90 -15.84
N THR A 351 -9.66 -5.95 -16.13
CA THR A 351 -10.69 -6.46 -15.23
C THR A 351 -10.21 -7.56 -14.28
N ARG A 352 -9.12 -8.26 -14.62
CA ARG A 352 -8.50 -9.26 -13.72
C ARG A 352 -7.69 -8.64 -12.59
N GLN A 353 -7.07 -7.48 -12.84
CA GLN A 353 -6.35 -6.73 -11.80
C GLN A 353 -7.33 -6.16 -10.78
N ILE A 354 -6.89 -6.07 -9.52
CA ILE A 354 -7.73 -5.64 -8.40
C ILE A 354 -7.18 -4.37 -7.73
N GLY A 355 -8.04 -3.66 -7.01
CA GLY A 355 -7.68 -2.49 -6.22
C GLY A 355 -7.55 -1.22 -7.05
N MET A 356 -6.77 -0.29 -6.55
CA MET A 356 -6.70 1.09 -7.04
C MET A 356 -6.02 1.22 -8.40
N PHE A 357 -5.09 0.32 -8.75
CA PHE A 357 -4.20 0.47 -9.90
C PHE A 357 -4.51 -0.50 -11.05
N SER A 358 -4.15 -0.08 -12.26
CA SER A 358 -3.97 -0.97 -13.39
C SER A 358 -2.57 -0.78 -13.95
N PHE A 359 -1.91 -1.90 -14.24
CA PHE A 359 -0.58 -1.95 -14.83
C PHE A 359 -0.74 -2.23 -16.33
N THR A 360 -0.58 -1.20 -17.15
CA THR A 360 -1.05 -1.20 -18.55
C THR A 360 -0.11 -1.91 -19.52
N GLY A 361 1.15 -2.14 -19.11
CA GLY A 361 2.20 -2.65 -20.01
C GLY A 361 2.69 -1.61 -21.04
N LEU A 362 2.36 -0.33 -20.86
CA LEU A 362 2.92 0.76 -21.68
C LEU A 362 4.41 0.94 -21.37
N SER A 363 5.25 0.97 -22.40
CA SER A 363 6.66 1.35 -22.27
C SER A 363 6.83 2.83 -21.92
N GLU A 364 8.01 3.24 -21.47
CA GLU A 364 8.30 4.64 -21.13
C GLU A 364 8.05 5.58 -22.31
N ALA A 365 8.38 5.15 -23.56
CA ALA A 365 8.11 5.93 -24.76
C ALA A 365 6.60 6.12 -24.99
N ARG A 366 5.79 5.09 -24.75
CA ARG A 366 4.34 5.18 -24.85
C ARG A 366 3.73 6.03 -23.75
N VAL A 367 4.27 5.96 -22.52
CA VAL A 367 3.87 6.85 -21.42
C VAL A 367 4.20 8.32 -21.74
N ALA A 368 5.32 8.60 -22.41
CA ALA A 368 5.63 9.95 -22.88
C ALA A 368 4.56 10.45 -23.88
N ASN A 369 4.14 9.61 -24.84
CA ASN A 369 3.04 9.96 -25.76
C ASN A 369 1.71 10.22 -25.02
N MET A 370 1.38 9.40 -23.99
CA MET A 370 0.20 9.64 -23.15
C MET A 370 0.23 11.05 -22.53
N THR A 371 1.38 11.48 -22.06
CA THR A 371 1.54 12.79 -21.41
C THR A 371 1.56 13.93 -22.42
N GLU A 372 2.40 13.85 -23.46
CA GLU A 372 2.67 14.95 -24.38
C GLU A 372 1.50 15.22 -25.34
N LYS A 373 0.90 14.14 -25.88
CA LYS A 373 -0.17 14.25 -26.87
C LYS A 373 -1.56 14.30 -26.22
N HIS A 374 -1.76 13.51 -25.16
CA HIS A 374 -3.09 13.31 -24.57
C HIS A 374 -3.26 13.96 -23.19
N ALA A 375 -2.22 14.60 -22.63
CA ALA A 375 -2.25 15.17 -21.29
C ALA A 375 -2.73 14.17 -20.20
N VAL A 376 -2.41 12.89 -20.39
CA VAL A 376 -2.66 11.82 -19.42
C VAL A 376 -1.39 11.58 -18.61
N TYR A 377 -1.42 11.97 -17.36
CA TYR A 377 -0.30 11.92 -16.43
C TYR A 377 -0.34 10.61 -15.61
N MET A 378 0.67 9.77 -15.76
CA MET A 378 0.79 8.46 -15.15
C MET A 378 2.25 8.16 -14.77
N THR A 379 2.52 7.07 -14.06
CA THR A 379 3.89 6.70 -13.73
C THR A 379 4.62 6.10 -14.94
N LYS A 380 5.94 6.29 -15.03
CA LYS A 380 6.77 5.89 -16.17
C LYS A 380 6.77 4.39 -16.46
N ASP A 381 6.50 3.56 -15.44
CA ASP A 381 6.39 2.12 -15.52
C ASP A 381 5.06 1.62 -16.11
N GLY A 382 4.18 2.53 -16.52
CA GLY A 382 2.88 2.18 -17.10
C GLY A 382 1.74 1.97 -16.11
N ARG A 383 1.91 2.30 -14.82
CA ARG A 383 0.84 2.21 -13.83
C ARG A 383 -0.11 3.40 -13.95
N ILE A 384 -1.41 3.12 -13.91
CA ILE A 384 -2.48 4.12 -13.79
C ILE A 384 -3.34 3.88 -12.54
N SER A 385 -3.84 4.96 -11.94
CA SER A 385 -4.80 4.91 -10.83
C SER A 385 -6.22 5.00 -11.36
N LEU A 386 -6.94 3.88 -11.36
CA LEU A 386 -8.35 3.83 -11.75
C LEU A 386 -9.27 4.50 -10.72
N ALA A 387 -8.82 4.62 -9.49
CA ALA A 387 -9.52 5.38 -8.46
C ALA A 387 -9.58 6.90 -8.77
N GLY A 388 -8.70 7.39 -9.64
CA GLY A 388 -8.67 8.75 -10.14
C GLY A 388 -9.31 8.95 -11.52
N LEU A 389 -10.00 7.92 -12.08
CA LEU A 389 -10.69 7.96 -13.36
C LEU A 389 -12.20 8.05 -13.15
N SER A 390 -12.89 8.91 -13.89
CA SER A 390 -14.35 8.95 -13.96
C SER A 390 -14.89 8.09 -15.11
N GLN A 391 -16.14 7.69 -15.02
CA GLN A 391 -16.82 6.93 -16.09
C GLN A 391 -16.81 7.71 -17.41
N GLU A 392 -17.10 9.01 -17.34
CA GLU A 392 -17.09 9.92 -18.52
C GLU A 392 -15.73 9.96 -19.24
N LYS A 393 -14.61 9.77 -18.50
CA LYS A 393 -13.26 9.83 -19.06
C LYS A 393 -12.72 8.49 -19.55
N CYS A 394 -13.46 7.38 -19.42
CA CYS A 394 -13.01 6.06 -19.87
C CYS A 394 -12.74 6.02 -21.38
N ALA A 395 -13.63 6.57 -22.19
CA ALA A 395 -13.46 6.63 -23.65
C ALA A 395 -12.23 7.47 -24.06
N TYR A 396 -11.98 8.58 -23.36
CA TYR A 396 -10.81 9.41 -23.61
C TYR A 396 -9.51 8.67 -23.28
N LEU A 397 -9.45 8.02 -22.12
CA LEU A 397 -8.29 7.24 -21.71
C LEU A 397 -8.04 6.06 -22.65
N ALA A 398 -9.09 5.33 -23.04
CA ALA A 398 -8.98 4.21 -23.97
C ALA A 398 -8.43 4.65 -25.34
N ASN A 399 -8.87 5.80 -25.85
CA ASN A 399 -8.33 6.39 -27.08
C ASN A 399 -6.84 6.73 -26.96
N ALA A 400 -6.42 7.31 -25.85
CA ALA A 400 -5.01 7.64 -25.60
C ALA A 400 -4.12 6.39 -25.51
N ILE A 401 -4.60 5.34 -24.83
CA ILE A 401 -3.91 4.05 -24.73
C ILE A 401 -3.79 3.38 -26.11
N ASP A 402 -4.88 3.30 -26.89
CA ASP A 402 -4.88 2.69 -28.21
C ASP A 402 -3.93 3.44 -29.18
N ASP A 403 -3.99 4.78 -29.19
CA ASP A 403 -3.07 5.61 -29.96
C ASP A 403 -1.60 5.33 -29.62
N SER A 404 -1.29 5.22 -28.34
CA SER A 404 0.06 4.94 -27.87
C SER A 404 0.56 3.55 -28.27
N PHE A 405 -0.34 2.55 -28.29
CA PHE A 405 0.03 1.19 -28.76
C PHE A 405 0.22 1.12 -30.28
N ARG A 406 -0.60 1.83 -31.07
CA ARG A 406 -0.55 1.79 -32.53
C ARG A 406 0.57 2.65 -33.13
N ASN A 407 0.83 3.82 -32.56
CA ASN A 407 1.64 4.85 -33.19
C ASN A 407 3.01 5.07 -32.52
N VAL A 408 3.28 4.40 -31.39
CA VAL A 408 4.57 4.50 -30.68
C VAL A 408 5.21 3.12 -30.55
N HIS A 409 6.40 2.97 -31.10
CA HIS A 409 7.20 1.75 -30.89
C HIS A 409 7.62 1.61 -29.41
N PRO A 410 7.75 0.36 -28.90
CA PRO A 410 8.18 0.09 -27.52
C PRO A 410 9.54 0.66 -27.19
#